data_5f3bfbfbba9db5d25529d33342bfb4b5
#
_entry.id   5f3bfbfbba9db5d25529d33342bfb4b5
#
_cell.length_a   1.000
_cell.length_b   1.000
_cell.length_c   1.000
_cell.angle_alpha   90.00
_cell.angle_beta   90.00
_cell.angle_gamma   90.00
#
_symmetry.space_group_name_H-M   'P 1'
#
loop_
_entity.id
_entity.type
_entity.pdbx_description
1 polymer ?
#
loop_
_entity_poly.entity_id
_entity_poly.type
_entity_poly.pdbx_seq_one_letter_code
_entity_poly.pdbx_strand_id
1 'polypeptide(L)'
;MKNSARHISLPSVDDLFSTEESRQEDLKDKVEHIPIEQLHPFRDHPFKVIEDDSMKEMAQSIRDYGVLIPAVARPDPEGGYELIAGHRRHFACQLAGVDTLPVIVKDLDDDAAVIVMVDSNLQRENILPSERAFAYKMKLDAMKRQAGRPSKENGGQVDHHLNVPKSRDILAEQTGESAKNIQRYIHLTELVPPLLDMVDEKKIAFNPAYELSFLRQEEQETLLSTMEYEQATPSLSQAQRLKRFSQKGLLTAEVISAVMSEEKKEEWGNVTLKQDVLKKYFPKNYTPKRMQETIVQLLEQWQKNQSHEISR
;
A
#
# COMPACT_ATOMS: atom_id res chain seq x y z
N MET A 1 -33.32 14.46 59.47
CA MET A 1 -31.91 14.67 59.02
C MET A 1 -31.33 13.29 58.78
N LYS A 2 -31.17 12.88 57.50
CA LYS A 2 -30.56 11.61 57.15
C LYS A 2 -29.08 11.86 56.75
N ASN A 3 -28.18 11.37 57.58
CA ASN A 3 -26.75 11.38 57.27
C ASN A 3 -26.47 10.39 56.13
N SER A 4 -26.08 10.95 54.97
CA SER A 4 -25.51 10.20 53.86
C SER A 4 -24.03 9.98 54.12
N ALA A 5 -23.63 8.82 54.60
CA ALA A 5 -22.23 8.42 54.70
C ALA A 5 -21.70 8.24 53.29
N ARG A 6 -20.78 9.10 52.83
CA ARG A 6 -19.98 8.90 51.60
C ARG A 6 -19.06 7.70 51.81
N HIS A 7 -19.31 6.64 51.08
CA HIS A 7 -18.36 5.54 50.94
C HIS A 7 -17.09 6.05 50.27
N ILE A 8 -16.06 6.29 51.07
CA ILE A 8 -14.73 6.51 50.59
C ILE A 8 -14.14 5.13 50.29
N SER A 9 -14.03 4.78 49.02
CA SER A 9 -13.28 3.60 48.57
C SER A 9 -11.82 3.88 48.86
N LEU A 10 -11.24 3.17 49.81
CA LEU A 10 -9.78 3.19 50.05
C LEU A 10 -9.11 2.42 48.91
N PRO A 11 -8.00 2.95 48.36
CA PRO A 11 -7.22 2.24 47.36
C PRO A 11 -6.71 0.90 47.95
N SER A 12 -6.57 -0.11 47.11
CA SER A 12 -6.09 -1.43 47.57
C SER A 12 -4.68 -1.31 48.14
N VAL A 13 -4.33 -2.22 49.04
CA VAL A 13 -2.99 -2.24 49.66
C VAL A 13 -1.90 -2.35 48.58
N ASP A 14 -2.15 -3.05 47.49
CA ASP A 14 -1.26 -3.20 46.33
C ASP A 14 -1.03 -1.88 45.55
N ASP A 15 -2.03 -0.98 45.51
CA ASP A 15 -1.89 0.34 44.92
C ASP A 15 -1.01 1.31 45.71
N LEU A 16 -0.87 1.06 47.06
CA LEU A 16 -0.06 1.90 47.92
C LEU A 16 1.42 1.54 47.92
N PHE A 17 1.78 0.31 47.51
CA PHE A 17 3.16 -0.20 47.46
C PHE A 17 3.72 -0.35 46.04
N SER A 18 2.96 -0.09 45.00
CA SER A 18 3.46 -0.05 43.61
C SER A 18 4.30 1.20 43.41
N THR A 19 5.61 1.03 43.22
CA THR A 19 6.49 2.13 42.80
C THR A 19 6.23 2.53 41.37
N GLU A 20 6.59 3.77 41.00
CA GLU A 20 6.50 4.22 39.57
C GLU A 20 7.30 3.30 38.64
N GLU A 21 8.39 2.72 39.12
CA GLU A 21 9.18 1.72 38.39
C GLU A 21 8.43 0.40 38.21
N SER A 22 7.70 -0.07 39.21
CA SER A 22 6.85 -1.27 39.10
C SER A 22 5.67 -1.03 38.11
N ARG A 23 5.07 0.15 38.11
CA ARG A 23 4.02 0.53 37.13
C ARG A 23 4.58 0.65 35.71
N GLN A 24 5.82 1.13 35.56
CA GLN A 24 6.52 1.15 34.28
C GLN A 24 6.97 -0.25 33.83
N GLU A 25 7.26 -1.17 34.76
CA GLU A 25 7.54 -2.59 34.45
C GLU A 25 6.29 -3.36 34.03
N ASP A 26 5.14 -3.07 34.62
CA ASP A 26 3.85 -3.65 34.21
C ASP A 26 3.37 -3.10 32.85
N LEU A 27 3.87 -1.94 32.43
CA LEU A 27 3.67 -1.37 31.10
C LEU A 27 4.67 -1.89 30.06
N LYS A 28 5.71 -2.63 30.46
CA LYS A 28 6.60 -3.28 29.48
C LYS A 28 5.85 -4.43 28.82
N ASP A 29 5.87 -4.41 27.50
CA ASP A 29 5.30 -5.48 26.68
C ASP A 29 5.88 -6.84 27.11
N LYS A 30 5.11 -7.66 27.83
CA LYS A 30 5.53 -9.00 28.24
C LYS A 30 5.50 -9.93 27.02
N VAL A 31 6.61 -10.64 26.78
CA VAL A 31 6.69 -11.65 25.74
C VAL A 31 6.17 -12.96 26.30
N GLU A 32 5.13 -13.51 25.71
CA GLU A 32 4.54 -14.79 26.04
C GLU A 32 4.82 -15.82 24.93
N HIS A 33 5.04 -17.08 25.30
CA HIS A 33 5.19 -18.17 24.34
C HIS A 33 3.83 -18.80 24.10
N ILE A 34 3.18 -18.44 22.99
CA ILE A 34 1.84 -18.90 22.65
C ILE A 34 1.92 -20.07 21.68
N PRO A 35 1.16 -21.17 21.92
CA PRO A 35 1.04 -22.27 20.96
C PRO A 35 0.58 -21.77 19.60
N ILE A 36 1.21 -22.24 18.52
CA ILE A 36 0.91 -21.80 17.14
C ILE A 36 -0.54 -22.08 16.78
N GLU A 37 -1.12 -23.16 17.30
CA GLU A 37 -2.54 -23.54 17.10
C GLU A 37 -3.53 -22.53 17.68
N GLN A 38 -3.13 -21.71 18.65
CA GLN A 38 -3.95 -20.65 19.25
C GLN A 38 -3.82 -19.31 18.56
N LEU A 39 -2.96 -19.20 17.55
CA LEU A 39 -2.71 -17.98 16.79
C LEU A 39 -3.48 -18.02 15.46
N HIS A 40 -4.46 -17.13 15.31
CA HIS A 40 -5.23 -16.99 14.08
C HIS A 40 -4.70 -15.84 13.25
N PRO A 41 -4.67 -15.97 11.92
CA PRO A 41 -4.28 -14.84 11.05
C PRO A 41 -5.28 -13.69 11.18
N PHE A 42 -4.79 -12.45 11.02
CA PHE A 42 -5.61 -11.25 11.02
C PHE A 42 -6.69 -11.33 9.92
N ARG A 43 -7.90 -11.01 10.27
CA ARG A 43 -9.04 -11.01 9.34
C ARG A 43 -8.80 -10.00 8.21
N ASP A 44 -9.04 -10.43 6.96
CA ASP A 44 -8.85 -9.59 5.76
C ASP A 44 -7.43 -9.02 5.60
N HIS A 45 -6.41 -9.78 6.03
CA HIS A 45 -5.01 -9.38 5.94
C HIS A 45 -4.59 -9.15 4.47
N PRO A 46 -4.22 -7.91 4.08
CA PRO A 46 -4.00 -7.58 2.68
C PRO A 46 -2.65 -8.09 2.12
N PHE A 47 -1.70 -8.42 3.01
CA PHE A 47 -0.35 -8.80 2.62
C PHE A 47 -0.24 -10.32 2.45
N LYS A 48 0.16 -10.77 1.27
CA LYS A 48 0.30 -12.19 0.94
C LYS A 48 1.50 -12.80 1.68
N VAL A 49 1.31 -13.96 2.30
CA VAL A 49 2.40 -14.79 2.82
C VAL A 49 2.72 -15.83 1.76
N ILE A 50 3.90 -15.71 1.15
CA ILE A 50 4.33 -16.56 0.04
C ILE A 50 5.40 -17.51 0.55
N GLU A 51 5.32 -18.79 0.18
CA GLU A 51 6.35 -19.79 0.41
C GLU A 51 7.43 -19.68 -0.69
N ASP A 52 8.35 -18.75 -0.49
CA ASP A 52 9.51 -18.51 -1.34
C ASP A 52 10.81 -19.02 -0.69
N ASP A 53 11.94 -18.89 -1.37
CA ASP A 53 13.23 -19.31 -0.81
C ASP A 53 13.61 -18.51 0.44
N SER A 54 13.23 -17.24 0.53
CA SER A 54 13.39 -16.40 1.74
C SER A 54 12.58 -16.94 2.93
N MET A 55 11.41 -17.54 2.67
CA MET A 55 10.61 -18.19 3.72
C MET A 55 11.28 -19.47 4.23
N LYS A 56 11.89 -20.27 3.33
CA LYS A 56 12.65 -21.47 3.72
C LYS A 56 13.89 -21.12 4.54
N GLU A 57 14.61 -20.06 4.15
CA GLU A 57 15.75 -19.54 4.92
C GLU A 57 15.31 -19.08 6.31
N MET A 58 14.17 -18.37 6.40
CA MET A 58 13.59 -17.96 7.68
C MET A 58 13.22 -19.18 8.55
N ALA A 59 12.60 -20.20 7.99
CA ALA A 59 12.26 -21.43 8.70
C ALA A 59 13.53 -22.15 9.19
N GLN A 60 14.60 -22.19 8.40
CA GLN A 60 15.87 -22.76 8.82
C GLN A 60 16.50 -21.95 9.96
N SER A 61 16.52 -20.62 9.85
CA SER A 61 17.02 -19.74 10.93
C SER A 61 16.24 -19.93 12.23
N ILE A 62 14.92 -20.15 12.15
CA ILE A 62 14.08 -20.41 13.32
C ILE A 62 14.42 -21.77 13.96
N ARG A 63 14.75 -22.81 13.17
CA ARG A 63 15.23 -24.10 13.71
C ARG A 63 16.54 -23.96 14.45
N ASP A 64 17.46 -23.13 13.93
CA ASP A 64 18.82 -23.02 14.45
C ASP A 64 18.90 -22.10 15.67
N TYR A 65 18.15 -21.01 15.68
CA TYR A 65 18.28 -19.92 16.67
C TYR A 65 16.97 -19.55 17.38
N GLY A 66 15.86 -20.18 17.02
CA GLY A 66 14.53 -19.77 17.50
C GLY A 66 14.06 -18.45 16.88
N VAL A 67 12.93 -17.95 17.36
CA VAL A 67 12.36 -16.67 16.93
C VAL A 67 12.93 -15.54 17.77
N LEU A 68 13.78 -14.70 17.17
CA LEU A 68 14.50 -13.62 17.87
C LEU A 68 13.62 -12.38 18.12
N ILE A 69 12.69 -12.09 17.23
CA ILE A 69 11.80 -10.92 17.32
C ILE A 69 10.38 -11.42 17.57
N PRO A 70 9.74 -11.04 18.68
CA PRO A 70 8.38 -11.50 18.98
C PRO A 70 7.35 -10.98 17.97
N ALA A 71 6.30 -11.75 17.73
CA ALA A 71 5.11 -11.32 17.01
C ALA A 71 4.26 -10.40 17.88
N VAL A 72 3.22 -9.79 17.29
CA VAL A 72 2.22 -9.01 18.03
C VAL A 72 0.86 -9.63 17.77
N ALA A 73 0.10 -9.89 18.82
CA ALA A 73 -1.26 -10.40 18.73
C ALA A 73 -2.18 -9.70 19.73
N ARG A 74 -3.48 -9.90 19.57
CA ARG A 74 -4.51 -9.48 20.55
C ARG A 74 -5.37 -10.68 20.95
N PRO A 75 -6.05 -10.66 22.10
CA PRO A 75 -7.03 -11.67 22.45
C PRO A 75 -8.14 -11.70 21.38
N ASP A 76 -8.52 -12.92 20.94
CA ASP A 76 -9.64 -13.11 20.01
C ASP A 76 -10.91 -13.42 20.84
N PRO A 77 -12.04 -12.72 20.63
CA PRO A 77 -13.29 -13.00 21.30
C PRO A 77 -13.82 -14.43 21.10
N GLU A 78 -13.44 -15.08 19.99
CA GLU A 78 -13.80 -16.47 19.68
C GLU A 78 -12.87 -17.51 20.35
N GLY A 79 -11.83 -17.04 21.01
CA GLY A 79 -10.80 -17.83 21.71
C GLY A 79 -9.44 -17.84 21.01
N GLY A 80 -8.38 -17.93 21.79
CA GLY A 80 -7.03 -17.78 21.29
C GLY A 80 -6.63 -16.33 21.04
N TYR A 81 -5.80 -16.09 20.03
CA TYR A 81 -5.23 -14.77 19.75
C TYR A 81 -5.23 -14.49 18.25
N GLU A 82 -5.64 -13.28 17.86
CA GLU A 82 -5.53 -12.80 16.50
C GLU A 82 -4.15 -12.15 16.28
N LEU A 83 -3.42 -12.65 15.29
CA LEU A 83 -2.06 -12.21 14.97
C LEU A 83 -2.08 -10.89 14.18
N ILE A 84 -1.58 -9.80 14.77
CA ILE A 84 -1.54 -8.47 14.15
C ILE A 84 -0.28 -8.24 13.33
N ALA A 85 0.87 -8.69 13.83
CA ALA A 85 2.13 -8.61 13.11
C ALA A 85 2.97 -9.87 13.32
N GLY A 86 3.70 -10.31 12.28
CA GLY A 86 4.55 -11.49 12.33
C GLY A 86 4.00 -12.70 11.58
N HIS A 87 3.07 -12.55 10.66
CA HIS A 87 2.46 -13.63 9.86
C HIS A 87 3.52 -14.50 9.14
N ARG A 88 4.59 -13.90 8.60
CA ARG A 88 5.70 -14.67 8.01
C ARG A 88 6.43 -15.53 9.04
N ARG A 89 6.65 -15.01 10.26
CA ARG A 89 7.29 -15.76 11.36
C ARG A 89 6.40 -16.90 11.84
N HIS A 90 5.11 -16.65 11.98
CA HIS A 90 4.13 -17.68 12.30
C HIS A 90 4.16 -18.82 11.27
N PHE A 91 4.09 -18.51 9.97
CA PHE A 91 4.16 -19.49 8.90
C PHE A 91 5.51 -20.22 8.86
N ALA A 92 6.62 -19.50 9.07
CA ALA A 92 7.95 -20.09 9.14
C ALA A 92 8.12 -21.04 10.35
N CYS A 93 7.47 -20.75 11.49
CA CYS A 93 7.42 -21.67 12.64
C CYS A 93 6.68 -22.96 12.31
N GLN A 94 5.56 -22.90 11.58
CA GLN A 94 4.86 -24.07 11.11
C GLN A 94 5.76 -24.94 10.21
N LEU A 95 6.47 -24.32 9.26
CA LEU A 95 7.44 -25.03 8.38
C LEU A 95 8.65 -25.56 9.16
N ALA A 96 9.05 -24.89 10.24
CA ALA A 96 10.16 -25.32 11.09
C ALA A 96 9.78 -26.45 12.05
N GLY A 97 8.49 -26.70 12.28
CA GLY A 97 8.00 -27.67 13.26
C GLY A 97 8.19 -27.22 14.71
N VAL A 98 8.06 -25.89 14.95
CA VAL A 98 8.16 -25.30 16.30
C VAL A 98 6.74 -25.10 16.82
N ASP A 99 6.50 -25.54 18.07
CA ASP A 99 5.14 -25.57 18.66
C ASP A 99 4.66 -24.22 19.20
N THR A 100 5.57 -23.30 19.51
CA THR A 100 5.25 -22.02 20.14
C THR A 100 5.91 -20.85 19.42
N LEU A 101 5.25 -19.68 19.43
CA LEU A 101 5.79 -18.42 18.92
C LEU A 101 5.89 -17.42 20.09
N PRO A 102 7.01 -16.70 20.27
CA PRO A 102 7.07 -15.58 21.20
C PRO A 102 6.23 -14.43 20.66
N VAL A 103 5.29 -13.95 21.48
CA VAL A 103 4.26 -12.96 21.11
C VAL A 103 4.15 -11.90 22.20
N ILE A 104 4.02 -10.66 21.80
CA ILE A 104 3.57 -9.55 22.65
C ILE A 104 2.06 -9.43 22.49
N VAL A 105 1.33 -9.70 23.57
CA VAL A 105 -0.13 -9.58 23.58
C VAL A 105 -0.51 -8.15 23.94
N LYS A 106 -1.29 -7.50 23.07
CA LYS A 106 -1.80 -6.13 23.26
C LYS A 106 -3.31 -6.11 23.26
N ASP A 107 -3.89 -5.37 24.16
CA ASP A 107 -5.33 -5.09 24.15
C ASP A 107 -5.62 -3.95 23.16
N LEU A 108 -5.97 -4.32 21.94
CA LEU A 108 -6.22 -3.40 20.83
C LEU A 108 -7.65 -3.57 20.31
N ASP A 109 -8.34 -2.46 20.13
CA ASP A 109 -9.61 -2.47 19.40
C ASP A 109 -9.35 -2.72 17.88
N ASP A 110 -10.42 -2.97 17.13
CA ASP A 110 -10.32 -3.33 15.69
C ASP A 110 -9.60 -2.26 14.88
N ASP A 111 -9.85 -0.98 15.14
CA ASP A 111 -9.24 0.12 14.39
C ASP A 111 -7.77 0.27 14.73
N ALA A 112 -7.40 0.15 16.02
CA ALA A 112 -6.00 0.17 16.46
C ALA A 112 -5.23 -1.03 15.91
N ALA A 113 -5.83 -2.21 15.91
CA ALA A 113 -5.25 -3.43 15.36
C ALA A 113 -4.95 -3.29 13.85
N VAL A 114 -5.91 -2.76 13.06
CA VAL A 114 -5.71 -2.46 11.64
C VAL A 114 -4.54 -1.49 11.43
N ILE A 115 -4.48 -0.40 12.22
CA ILE A 115 -3.40 0.59 12.08
C ILE A 115 -2.03 -0.04 12.37
N VAL A 116 -1.88 -0.80 13.46
CA VAL A 116 -0.63 -1.47 13.81
C VAL A 116 -0.24 -2.50 12.76
N MET A 117 -1.19 -3.29 12.26
CA MET A 117 -0.97 -4.28 11.20
C MET A 117 -0.45 -3.63 9.93
N VAL A 118 -1.09 -2.55 9.48
CA VAL A 118 -0.68 -1.84 8.27
C VAL A 118 0.70 -1.20 8.45
N ASP A 119 0.94 -0.51 9.57
CA ASP A 119 2.21 0.18 9.82
C ASP A 119 3.41 -0.78 9.86
N SER A 120 3.23 -1.96 10.48
CA SER A 120 4.27 -2.99 10.52
C SER A 120 4.63 -3.56 9.14
N ASN A 121 3.75 -3.46 8.16
CA ASN A 121 3.94 -3.99 6.82
C ASN A 121 4.32 -2.93 5.79
N LEU A 122 3.88 -1.66 5.94
CA LEU A 122 4.23 -0.57 5.01
C LEU A 122 5.73 -0.23 4.99
N GLN A 123 6.49 -0.68 5.98
CA GLN A 123 7.95 -0.49 6.05
C GLN A 123 8.73 -1.52 5.22
N ARG A 124 8.07 -2.51 4.60
CA ARG A 124 8.72 -3.49 3.73
C ARG A 124 9.19 -2.84 2.45
N GLU A 125 10.36 -3.26 1.94
CA GLU A 125 10.93 -2.74 0.69
C GLU A 125 10.08 -3.12 -0.54
N ASN A 126 9.53 -4.33 -0.55
CA ASN A 126 8.77 -4.88 -1.68
C ASN A 126 7.32 -5.16 -1.28
N ILE A 127 6.44 -4.20 -1.53
CA ILE A 127 4.99 -4.32 -1.33
C ILE A 127 4.34 -4.27 -2.70
N LEU A 128 3.46 -5.24 -2.98
CA LEU A 128 2.71 -5.26 -4.22
C LEU A 128 1.75 -4.06 -4.32
N PRO A 129 1.47 -3.56 -5.52
CA PRO A 129 0.50 -2.47 -5.71
C PRO A 129 -0.87 -2.76 -5.10
N SER A 130 -1.37 -3.99 -5.22
CA SER A 130 -2.62 -4.43 -4.59
C SER A 130 -2.57 -4.37 -3.07
N GLU A 131 -1.51 -4.93 -2.47
CA GLU A 131 -1.31 -4.93 -1.02
C GLU A 131 -1.28 -3.49 -0.47
N ARG A 132 -0.54 -2.60 -1.15
CA ARG A 132 -0.47 -1.17 -0.78
C ARG A 132 -1.82 -0.48 -0.91
N ALA A 133 -2.60 -0.81 -1.94
CA ALA A 133 -3.93 -0.26 -2.17
C ALA A 133 -4.90 -0.61 -1.04
N PHE A 134 -5.00 -1.90 -0.69
CA PHE A 134 -5.86 -2.36 0.40
C PHE A 134 -5.36 -1.88 1.77
N ALA A 135 -4.05 -1.87 2.02
CA ALA A 135 -3.46 -1.36 3.25
C ALA A 135 -3.81 0.12 3.49
N TYR A 136 -3.66 0.97 2.47
CA TYR A 136 -4.05 2.37 2.58
C TYR A 136 -5.55 2.55 2.79
N LYS A 137 -6.40 1.77 2.10
CA LYS A 137 -7.85 1.80 2.29
C LYS A 137 -8.22 1.44 3.72
N MET A 138 -7.74 0.31 4.22
CA MET A 138 -8.02 -0.17 5.57
C MET A 138 -7.57 0.82 6.64
N LYS A 139 -6.33 1.32 6.55
CA LYS A 139 -5.79 2.28 7.53
C LYS A 139 -6.55 3.60 7.49
N LEU A 140 -6.86 4.14 6.31
CA LEU A 140 -7.60 5.37 6.18
C LEU A 140 -9.02 5.26 6.76
N ASP A 141 -9.68 4.12 6.55
CA ASP A 141 -11.03 3.87 7.07
C ASP A 141 -11.00 3.66 8.60
N ALA A 142 -10.01 2.96 9.15
CA ALA A 142 -9.79 2.85 10.59
C ALA A 142 -9.55 4.23 11.25
N MET A 143 -8.65 5.04 10.67
CA MET A 143 -8.39 6.40 11.16
C MET A 143 -9.64 7.30 11.14
N LYS A 144 -10.49 7.19 10.12
CA LYS A 144 -11.74 7.94 10.04
C LYS A 144 -12.73 7.51 11.13
N ARG A 145 -12.85 6.19 11.41
CA ARG A 145 -13.72 5.68 12.47
C ARG A 145 -13.26 6.13 13.85
N GLN A 146 -11.94 6.10 14.10
CA GLN A 146 -11.36 6.63 15.36
C GLN A 146 -11.63 8.13 15.52
N ALA A 147 -11.43 8.93 14.46
CA ALA A 147 -11.67 10.38 14.50
C ALA A 147 -13.14 10.74 14.72
N GLY A 148 -14.09 9.88 14.29
CA GLY A 148 -15.52 10.05 14.49
C GLY A 148 -16.05 9.52 15.84
N ARG A 149 -15.24 8.81 16.64
CA ARG A 149 -15.64 8.34 17.98
C ARG A 149 -15.61 9.50 18.98
N PRO A 150 -16.69 9.75 19.74
CA PRO A 150 -16.66 10.72 20.82
C PRO A 150 -15.63 10.25 21.87
N SER A 151 -14.64 11.12 22.15
CA SER A 151 -13.67 10.85 23.23
C SER A 151 -14.40 10.76 24.56
N LYS A 152 -14.15 9.73 25.36
CA LYS A 152 -14.72 9.58 26.70
C LYS A 152 -14.33 10.71 27.66
N GLU A 153 -13.29 11.47 27.32
CA GLU A 153 -12.74 12.54 28.18
C GLU A 153 -13.22 13.95 27.81
N ASN A 154 -13.76 14.16 26.60
CA ASN A 154 -14.19 15.49 26.16
C ASN A 154 -15.72 15.57 25.95
N GLY A 155 -16.46 15.71 27.03
CA GLY A 155 -17.86 16.17 27.02
C GLY A 155 -18.00 17.67 26.74
N GLY A 156 -17.07 18.31 26.04
CA GLY A 156 -17.06 19.72 25.67
C GLY A 156 -17.32 19.91 24.19
N GLN A 157 -18.08 20.95 23.86
CA GLN A 157 -18.41 21.40 22.50
C GLN A 157 -17.15 21.41 21.63
N VAL A 158 -17.19 20.68 20.51
CA VAL A 158 -16.14 20.71 19.48
C VAL A 158 -16.20 22.08 18.82
N ASP A 159 -15.18 22.88 19.07
CA ASP A 159 -14.99 24.19 18.42
C ASP A 159 -14.66 23.93 16.92
N HIS A 160 -15.56 24.30 16.03
CA HIS A 160 -15.52 24.04 14.59
C HIS A 160 -14.38 24.79 13.84
N HIS A 161 -13.46 25.46 14.54
CA HIS A 161 -12.39 26.29 13.95
C HIS A 161 -10.97 25.73 14.10
N LEU A 162 -10.79 24.56 14.71
CA LEU A 162 -9.48 23.90 14.67
C LEU A 162 -9.31 23.21 13.31
N ASN A 163 -8.28 23.61 12.60
CA ASN A 163 -7.84 23.02 11.33
C ASN A 163 -7.28 21.60 11.60
N VAL A 164 -8.19 20.62 11.94
CA VAL A 164 -7.79 19.25 12.20
C VAL A 164 -7.33 18.65 10.85
N PRO A 165 -6.08 18.22 10.73
CA PRO A 165 -5.60 17.64 9.50
C PRO A 165 -6.46 16.43 9.13
N LYS A 166 -6.82 16.31 7.85
CA LYS A 166 -7.62 15.19 7.38
C LYS A 166 -6.83 13.89 7.54
N SER A 167 -7.48 12.80 7.92
CA SER A 167 -6.84 11.47 8.10
C SER A 167 -5.94 11.09 6.91
N ARG A 168 -6.30 11.49 5.70
CA ARG A 168 -5.48 11.28 4.50
C ARG A 168 -4.17 12.05 4.52
N ASP A 169 -4.16 13.29 5.04
CA ASP A 169 -2.97 14.14 5.08
C ASP A 169 -2.02 13.64 6.18
N ILE A 170 -2.55 13.13 7.29
CA ILE A 170 -1.80 12.44 8.34
C ILE A 170 -1.16 11.16 7.77
N LEU A 171 -1.93 10.35 7.03
CA LEU A 171 -1.40 9.14 6.39
C LEU A 171 -0.28 9.47 5.37
N ALA A 172 -0.44 10.56 4.62
CA ALA A 172 0.57 11.04 3.67
C ALA A 172 1.89 11.41 4.36
N GLU A 173 1.82 12.11 5.48
CA GLU A 173 2.97 12.47 6.29
C GLU A 173 3.68 11.24 6.88
N GLN A 174 2.91 10.27 7.41
CA GLN A 174 3.46 9.04 8.00
C GLN A 174 4.15 8.14 6.99
N THR A 175 3.66 8.10 5.74
CA THR A 175 4.17 7.19 4.69
C THR A 175 5.19 7.85 3.77
N GLY A 176 5.36 9.17 3.84
CA GLY A 176 6.19 9.93 2.91
C GLY A 176 5.61 10.02 1.48
N GLU A 177 4.38 9.52 1.28
CA GLU A 177 3.67 9.56 0.00
C GLU A 177 2.82 10.81 -0.13
N SER A 178 2.56 11.28 -1.35
CA SER A 178 1.59 12.36 -1.52
C SER A 178 0.15 11.88 -1.28
N ALA A 179 -0.69 12.72 -0.68
CA ALA A 179 -2.11 12.40 -0.46
C ALA A 179 -2.84 12.04 -1.77
N LYS A 180 -2.41 12.62 -2.91
CA LYS A 180 -2.92 12.28 -4.23
C LYS A 180 -2.53 10.86 -4.65
N ASN A 181 -1.28 10.45 -4.39
CA ASN A 181 -0.79 9.12 -4.74
C ASN A 181 -1.47 8.04 -3.89
N ILE A 182 -1.68 8.28 -2.59
CA ILE A 182 -2.47 7.40 -1.72
C ILE A 182 -3.88 7.18 -2.28
N GLN A 183 -4.57 8.24 -2.72
CA GLN A 183 -5.89 8.14 -3.33
C GLN A 183 -5.86 7.28 -4.61
N ARG A 184 -4.82 7.40 -5.41
CA ARG A 184 -4.66 6.60 -6.63
C ARG A 184 -4.45 5.13 -6.32
N TYR A 185 -3.65 4.80 -5.28
CA TYR A 185 -3.52 3.42 -4.80
C TYR A 185 -4.86 2.88 -4.31
N ILE A 186 -5.56 3.62 -3.45
CA ILE A 186 -6.88 3.19 -2.94
C ILE A 186 -7.85 2.91 -4.09
N HIS A 187 -7.79 3.71 -5.16
CA HIS A 187 -8.67 3.49 -6.31
C HIS A 187 -8.42 2.17 -7.04
N LEU A 188 -7.20 1.59 -6.94
CA LEU A 188 -6.92 0.26 -7.51
C LEU A 188 -7.77 -0.85 -6.87
N THR A 189 -8.29 -0.66 -5.65
CA THR A 189 -9.19 -1.63 -5.01
C THR A 189 -10.54 -1.79 -5.71
N GLU A 190 -10.86 -0.92 -6.68
CA GLU A 190 -12.06 -1.00 -7.51
C GLU A 190 -11.85 -1.87 -8.78
N LEU A 191 -10.62 -2.34 -9.02
CA LEU A 191 -10.33 -3.29 -10.09
C LEU A 191 -10.83 -4.68 -9.72
N VAL A 192 -11.34 -5.40 -10.74
CA VAL A 192 -11.62 -6.84 -10.59
C VAL A 192 -10.32 -7.60 -10.31
N PRO A 193 -10.36 -8.68 -9.50
CA PRO A 193 -9.15 -9.37 -9.06
C PRO A 193 -8.17 -9.75 -10.18
N PRO A 194 -8.60 -10.29 -11.36
CA PRO A 194 -7.66 -10.62 -12.41
C PRO A 194 -6.88 -9.42 -12.98
N LEU A 195 -7.53 -8.24 -13.10
CA LEU A 195 -6.84 -7.02 -13.54
C LEU A 195 -5.85 -6.52 -12.48
N LEU A 196 -6.21 -6.65 -11.23
CA LEU A 196 -5.34 -6.25 -10.12
C LEU A 196 -4.10 -7.18 -10.02
N ASP A 197 -4.28 -8.49 -10.23
CA ASP A 197 -3.17 -9.44 -10.30
C ASP A 197 -2.23 -9.11 -11.49
N MET A 198 -2.77 -8.69 -12.64
CA MET A 198 -1.95 -8.22 -13.77
C MET A 198 -1.13 -6.96 -13.44
N VAL A 199 -1.62 -6.11 -12.53
CA VAL A 199 -0.84 -4.94 -12.02
C VAL A 199 0.30 -5.41 -11.13
N ASP A 200 0.05 -6.37 -10.25
CA ASP A 200 1.07 -6.97 -9.36
C ASP A 200 2.17 -7.67 -10.17
N GLU A 201 1.78 -8.35 -11.24
CA GLU A 201 2.69 -9.01 -12.19
C GLU A 201 3.40 -8.04 -13.15
N LYS A 202 3.14 -6.73 -13.04
CA LYS A 202 3.68 -5.68 -13.92
C LYS A 202 3.29 -5.82 -15.40
N LYS A 203 2.26 -6.61 -15.72
CA LYS A 203 1.67 -6.71 -17.07
C LYS A 203 0.92 -5.44 -17.44
N ILE A 204 0.26 -4.82 -16.45
CA ILE A 204 -0.37 -3.50 -16.57
C ILE A 204 0.38 -2.52 -15.68
N ALA A 205 0.82 -1.39 -16.24
CA ALA A 205 1.48 -0.36 -15.46
C ALA A 205 0.48 0.39 -14.55
N PHE A 206 0.96 0.98 -13.46
CA PHE A 206 0.15 1.66 -12.45
C PHE A 206 -0.77 2.75 -13.04
N ASN A 207 -0.27 3.57 -13.98
CA ASN A 207 -1.06 4.65 -14.54
C ASN A 207 -2.25 4.18 -15.40
N PRO A 208 -2.10 3.26 -16.36
CA PRO A 208 -3.23 2.62 -17.03
C PRO A 208 -4.19 1.97 -16.05
N ALA A 209 -3.70 1.19 -15.08
CA ALA A 209 -4.53 0.51 -14.09
C ALA A 209 -5.41 1.49 -13.29
N TYR A 210 -4.84 2.62 -12.86
CA TYR A 210 -5.61 3.69 -12.21
C TYR A 210 -6.73 4.25 -13.10
N GLU A 211 -6.51 4.42 -14.39
CA GLU A 211 -7.57 4.87 -15.31
C GLU A 211 -8.64 3.79 -15.52
N LEU A 212 -8.25 2.52 -15.57
CA LEU A 212 -9.17 1.38 -15.70
C LEU A 212 -10.03 1.15 -14.46
N SER A 213 -9.55 1.51 -13.28
CA SER A 213 -10.31 1.38 -12.03
C SER A 213 -11.58 2.24 -11.96
N PHE A 214 -11.78 3.15 -12.91
CA PHE A 214 -13.01 3.93 -13.05
C PHE A 214 -14.08 3.26 -13.93
N LEU A 215 -13.76 2.14 -14.57
CA LEU A 215 -14.71 1.36 -15.36
C LEU A 215 -15.64 0.58 -14.43
N ARG A 216 -16.86 0.33 -14.86
CA ARG A 216 -17.80 -0.54 -14.16
C ARG A 216 -17.29 -1.98 -14.20
N GLN A 217 -17.65 -2.81 -13.24
CA GLN A 217 -17.20 -4.19 -13.15
C GLN A 217 -17.43 -4.99 -14.44
N GLU A 218 -18.64 -4.90 -15.03
CA GLU A 218 -18.97 -5.55 -16.29
C GLU A 218 -18.08 -5.10 -17.47
N GLU A 219 -17.72 -3.81 -17.48
CA GLU A 219 -16.83 -3.25 -18.50
C GLU A 219 -15.37 -3.74 -18.30
N GLN A 220 -14.94 -3.92 -17.07
CA GLN A 220 -13.63 -4.49 -16.75
C GLN A 220 -13.54 -5.97 -17.16
N GLU A 221 -14.59 -6.76 -16.92
CA GLU A 221 -14.67 -8.16 -17.33
C GLU A 221 -14.65 -8.30 -18.86
N THR A 222 -15.39 -7.42 -19.58
CA THR A 222 -15.37 -7.37 -21.04
C THR A 222 -13.99 -6.97 -21.56
N LEU A 223 -13.35 -5.98 -20.93
CA LEU A 223 -11.98 -5.59 -21.26
C LEU A 223 -10.99 -6.74 -21.07
N LEU A 224 -11.09 -7.48 -19.96
CA LEU A 224 -10.23 -8.62 -19.68
C LEU A 224 -10.33 -9.67 -20.80
N SER A 225 -11.55 -10.06 -21.20
CA SER A 225 -11.78 -10.98 -22.30
C SER A 225 -11.20 -10.48 -23.63
N THR A 226 -11.30 -9.15 -23.89
CA THR A 226 -10.72 -8.54 -25.08
C THR A 226 -9.19 -8.54 -25.04
N MET A 227 -8.59 -8.29 -23.86
CA MET A 227 -7.13 -8.34 -23.67
C MET A 227 -6.57 -9.76 -23.90
N GLU A 228 -7.30 -10.79 -23.47
CA GLU A 228 -6.95 -12.18 -23.72
C GLU A 228 -7.02 -12.53 -25.21
N TYR A 229 -8.06 -12.05 -25.91
CA TYR A 229 -8.22 -12.27 -27.36
C TYR A 229 -7.14 -11.56 -28.17
N GLU A 230 -6.90 -10.27 -27.90
CA GLU A 230 -5.91 -9.44 -28.62
C GLU A 230 -4.45 -9.70 -28.15
N GLN A 231 -4.24 -10.51 -27.10
CA GLN A 231 -2.93 -10.74 -26.48
C GLN A 231 -2.19 -9.44 -26.16
N ALA A 232 -2.94 -8.42 -25.75
CA ALA A 232 -2.43 -7.06 -25.52
C ALA A 232 -3.02 -6.42 -24.27
N THR A 233 -2.22 -5.61 -23.58
CA THR A 233 -2.67 -4.79 -22.46
C THR A 233 -2.85 -3.33 -22.89
N PRO A 234 -3.79 -2.57 -22.35
CA PRO A 234 -4.03 -1.20 -22.77
C PRO A 234 -2.88 -0.25 -22.40
N SER A 235 -2.51 0.61 -23.32
CA SER A 235 -1.65 1.75 -23.06
C SER A 235 -2.37 2.79 -22.21
N LEU A 236 -1.64 3.78 -21.66
CA LEU A 236 -2.24 4.87 -20.89
C LEU A 236 -3.29 5.65 -21.72
N SER A 237 -3.00 5.92 -22.98
CA SER A 237 -3.94 6.65 -23.86
C SER A 237 -5.20 5.85 -24.14
N GLN A 238 -5.10 4.55 -24.36
CA GLN A 238 -6.23 3.64 -24.52
C GLN A 238 -7.06 3.58 -23.23
N ALA A 239 -6.43 3.39 -22.07
CA ALA A 239 -7.11 3.37 -20.76
C ALA A 239 -7.88 4.67 -20.47
N GLN A 240 -7.29 5.84 -20.77
CA GLN A 240 -7.96 7.12 -20.63
C GLN A 240 -9.15 7.28 -21.57
N ARG A 241 -9.09 6.73 -22.78
CA ARG A 241 -10.21 6.73 -23.72
C ARG A 241 -11.34 5.82 -23.26
N LEU A 242 -11.01 4.59 -22.82
CA LEU A 242 -11.97 3.65 -22.25
C LEU A 242 -12.72 4.29 -21.07
N LYS A 243 -12.00 4.90 -20.12
CA LYS A 243 -12.59 5.65 -19.01
C LYS A 243 -13.56 6.75 -19.51
N ARG A 244 -13.15 7.54 -20.49
CA ARG A 244 -14.03 8.60 -21.03
C ARG A 244 -15.31 8.05 -21.67
N PHE A 245 -15.23 6.92 -22.38
CA PHE A 245 -16.41 6.25 -22.93
C PHE A 245 -17.30 5.68 -21.83
N SER A 246 -16.73 5.05 -20.80
CA SER A 246 -17.45 4.55 -19.63
C SER A 246 -18.21 5.68 -18.91
N GLN A 247 -17.55 6.80 -18.62
CA GLN A 247 -18.15 7.97 -17.97
C GLN A 247 -19.33 8.58 -18.78
N LYS A 248 -19.34 8.40 -20.10
CA LYS A 248 -20.43 8.83 -20.97
C LYS A 248 -21.51 7.76 -21.14
N GLY A 249 -21.34 6.57 -20.57
CA GLY A 249 -22.25 5.44 -20.78
C GLY A 249 -22.20 4.87 -22.19
N LEU A 250 -21.10 5.09 -22.93
CA LEU A 250 -20.92 4.69 -24.33
C LEU A 250 -19.91 3.55 -24.50
N LEU A 251 -19.43 2.94 -23.42
CA LEU A 251 -18.46 1.87 -23.49
C LEU A 251 -19.16 0.52 -23.72
N THR A 252 -19.17 0.07 -24.97
CA THR A 252 -19.66 -1.25 -25.37
C THR A 252 -18.51 -2.18 -25.71
N ALA A 253 -18.76 -3.49 -25.87
CA ALA A 253 -17.76 -4.47 -26.25
C ALA A 253 -17.07 -4.12 -27.59
N GLU A 254 -17.84 -3.59 -28.56
CA GLU A 254 -17.31 -3.16 -29.86
C GLU A 254 -16.37 -1.97 -29.71
N VAL A 255 -16.69 -1.02 -28.81
CA VAL A 255 -15.82 0.14 -28.54
C VAL A 255 -14.54 -0.30 -27.83
N ILE A 256 -14.63 -1.25 -26.89
CA ILE A 256 -13.45 -1.82 -26.21
C ILE A 256 -12.54 -2.48 -27.25
N SER A 257 -13.09 -3.37 -28.09
CA SER A 257 -12.33 -4.06 -29.13
C SER A 257 -11.72 -3.07 -30.13
N ALA A 258 -12.46 -2.07 -30.60
CA ALA A 258 -11.93 -1.04 -31.50
C ALA A 258 -10.77 -0.24 -30.88
N VAL A 259 -10.85 0.09 -29.60
CA VAL A 259 -9.78 0.81 -28.90
C VAL A 259 -8.55 -0.09 -28.68
N MET A 260 -8.75 -1.39 -28.39
CA MET A 260 -7.67 -2.33 -28.11
C MET A 260 -6.93 -2.78 -29.37
N SER A 261 -7.65 -2.94 -30.50
CA SER A 261 -7.07 -3.33 -31.80
C SER A 261 -6.30 -2.22 -32.51
N GLU A 262 -6.37 -0.96 -32.02
CA GLU A 262 -5.54 0.12 -32.58
C GLU A 262 -4.05 -0.18 -32.36
N GLU A 263 -3.26 -0.08 -33.43
CA GLU A 263 -1.80 -0.15 -33.31
C GLU A 263 -1.31 0.85 -32.27
N LYS A 264 -0.56 0.36 -31.29
CA LYS A 264 0.10 1.23 -30.32
C LYS A 264 1.04 2.13 -31.11
N LYS A 265 0.74 3.44 -31.15
CA LYS A 265 1.75 4.40 -31.64
C LYS A 265 3.01 4.14 -30.87
N GLU A 266 4.09 3.80 -31.57
CA GLU A 266 5.40 3.78 -30.97
C GLU A 266 5.59 5.15 -30.31
N GLU A 267 5.51 5.19 -28.98
CA GLU A 267 5.90 6.38 -28.24
C GLU A 267 7.41 6.51 -28.40
N TRP A 268 7.80 7.33 -29.35
CA TRP A 268 9.18 7.80 -29.41
C TRP A 268 9.46 8.45 -28.07
N GLY A 269 10.16 7.68 -27.21
CA GLY A 269 10.44 8.13 -25.86
C GLY A 269 11.16 9.48 -25.91
N ASN A 270 10.83 10.38 -25.00
CA ASN A 270 11.55 11.63 -24.87
C ASN A 270 13.03 11.36 -24.60
N VAL A 271 13.88 11.65 -25.58
CA VAL A 271 15.33 11.58 -25.38
C VAL A 271 15.76 12.82 -24.58
N THR A 272 16.03 12.62 -23.29
CA THR A 272 16.52 13.69 -22.41
C THR A 272 18.03 13.63 -22.34
N LEU A 273 18.68 14.67 -22.88
CA LEU A 273 20.13 14.82 -22.76
C LEU A 273 20.46 15.51 -21.42
N LYS A 274 21.26 14.85 -20.59
CA LYS A 274 21.72 15.43 -19.31
C LYS A 274 22.58 16.68 -19.59
N GLN A 275 22.42 17.72 -18.76
CA GLN A 275 23.11 19.00 -18.89
C GLN A 275 24.63 18.85 -18.94
N ASP A 276 25.20 17.89 -18.22
CA ASP A 276 26.65 17.63 -18.21
C ASP A 276 27.15 17.04 -19.52
N VAL A 277 26.33 16.32 -20.26
CA VAL A 277 26.63 15.84 -21.61
C VAL A 277 26.64 17.00 -22.59
N LEU A 278 25.62 17.87 -22.52
CA LEU A 278 25.51 19.05 -23.38
C LEU A 278 26.68 20.05 -23.17
N LYS A 279 27.13 20.25 -21.93
CA LYS A 279 28.27 21.12 -21.60
C LYS A 279 29.59 20.70 -22.25
N LYS A 280 29.74 19.43 -22.65
CA LYS A 280 30.96 18.94 -23.37
C LYS A 280 31.02 19.41 -24.81
N TYR A 281 29.88 19.70 -25.44
CA TYR A 281 29.79 20.00 -26.87
C TYR A 281 29.41 21.44 -27.15
N PHE A 282 28.79 22.15 -26.18
CA PHE A 282 28.34 23.52 -26.36
C PHE A 282 29.11 24.51 -25.49
N PRO A 283 29.50 25.69 -26.06
CA PRO A 283 30.12 26.75 -25.29
C PRO A 283 29.20 27.28 -24.16
N LYS A 284 29.82 27.83 -23.09
CA LYS A 284 29.09 28.31 -21.89
C LYS A 284 28.08 29.44 -22.16
N ASN A 285 28.17 30.12 -23.28
CA ASN A 285 27.31 31.23 -23.68
C ASN A 285 26.09 30.78 -24.51
N TYR A 286 25.93 29.45 -24.75
CA TYR A 286 24.78 28.95 -25.47
C TYR A 286 23.57 28.85 -24.55
N THR A 287 22.43 29.42 -24.98
CA THR A 287 21.14 29.26 -24.29
C THR A 287 20.53 27.89 -24.63
N PRO A 288 19.66 27.32 -23.76
CA PRO A 288 19.00 26.04 -24.03
C PRO A 288 18.25 26.02 -25.38
N LYS A 289 17.63 27.12 -25.76
CA LYS A 289 16.94 27.26 -27.03
C LYS A 289 17.92 27.15 -28.23
N ARG A 290 19.07 27.82 -28.15
CA ARG A 290 20.06 27.77 -29.17
C ARG A 290 20.76 26.40 -29.29
N MET A 291 20.93 25.69 -28.17
CA MET A 291 21.39 24.30 -28.16
C MET A 291 20.43 23.38 -28.90
N GLN A 292 19.14 23.51 -28.61
CA GLN A 292 18.08 22.73 -29.27
C GLN A 292 18.04 22.98 -30.78
N GLU A 293 18.08 24.23 -31.21
CA GLU A 293 18.10 24.63 -32.63
C GLU A 293 19.32 24.01 -33.33
N THR A 294 20.50 24.07 -32.72
CA THR A 294 21.73 23.48 -33.29
C THR A 294 21.61 21.96 -33.40
N ILE A 295 21.06 21.26 -32.37
CA ILE A 295 20.86 19.81 -32.41
C ILE A 295 19.92 19.43 -33.55
N VAL A 296 18.83 20.15 -33.73
CA VAL A 296 17.84 19.91 -34.82
C VAL A 296 18.52 20.08 -36.19
N GLN A 297 19.32 21.14 -36.40
CA GLN A 297 20.03 21.36 -37.63
C GLN A 297 21.04 20.22 -37.93
N LEU A 298 21.76 19.74 -36.93
CA LEU A 298 22.69 18.61 -37.10
C LEU A 298 21.97 17.32 -37.48
N LEU A 299 20.79 17.06 -36.88
CA LEU A 299 19.96 15.90 -37.21
C LEU A 299 19.41 15.99 -38.64
N GLU A 300 18.99 17.16 -39.09
CA GLU A 300 18.55 17.39 -40.48
C GLU A 300 19.69 17.17 -41.50
N GLN A 301 20.87 17.62 -41.19
CA GLN A 301 22.07 17.36 -42.01
C GLN A 301 22.42 15.88 -42.05
N TRP A 302 22.36 15.20 -40.92
CA TRP A 302 22.64 13.77 -40.83
C TRP A 302 21.61 12.96 -41.64
N GLN A 303 20.33 13.30 -41.58
CA GLN A 303 19.28 12.67 -42.36
C GLN A 303 19.48 12.84 -43.86
N LYS A 304 19.85 14.05 -44.32
CA LYS A 304 20.16 14.30 -45.72
C LYS A 304 21.36 13.48 -46.21
N ASN A 305 22.41 13.33 -45.40
CA ASN A 305 23.56 12.52 -45.72
C ASN A 305 23.21 11.03 -45.84
N GLN A 306 22.40 10.50 -44.95
CA GLN A 306 21.92 9.11 -45.02
C GLN A 306 21.09 8.83 -46.30
N SER A 307 20.18 9.74 -46.67
CA SER A 307 19.40 9.59 -47.90
C SER A 307 20.23 9.61 -49.17
N HIS A 308 21.39 10.28 -49.15
CA HIS A 308 22.36 10.27 -50.27
C HIS A 308 23.23 8.99 -50.34
N GLU A 309 23.48 8.31 -49.22
CA GLU A 309 24.23 7.03 -49.19
C GLU A 309 23.35 5.85 -49.67
N ILE A 310 22.03 5.88 -49.41
CA ILE A 310 21.10 4.83 -49.87
C ILE A 310 20.77 4.94 -51.36
N SER A 311 21.05 6.09 -51.99
CA SER A 311 20.82 6.34 -53.44
C SER A 311 22.06 6.07 -54.32
N ARG A 312 23.11 5.52 -53.77
CA ARG A 312 24.31 5.04 -54.47
C ARG A 312 24.45 3.52 -54.40
#